data_e0311fe74210117bed05f89fef60570b
#
_entry.id   e0311fe74210117bed05f89fef60570b
#
_cell.length_a   1.000
_cell.length_b   1.000
_cell.length_c   1.000
_cell.angle_alpha   90.00
_cell.angle_beta   90.00
_cell.angle_gamma   90.00
#
_symmetry.space_group_name_H-M   'P 1'
#
loop_
_entity.id
_entity.type
_entity.pdbx_description
1 polymer ?
#
loop_
_entity_poly.entity_id
_entity_poly.type
_entity_poly.pdbx_seq_one_letter_code
_entity_poly.pdbx_strand_id
1 'polypeptide(L)'
;MTTDLQLRLLPEEAYNDMRLKATVSTREGIDANRIRDIKILKRSIDARQRRVFVNLTVRVYIDEEAPAHPSFTPVDYAKLPGDAPRCVIVGAGPAGLFAALRLIERGVRPVVLERGKDVDSRRKDMAAIARTGEVDPDSNYCFGEGGAGAYSDGKLYTRSKKRGPVDKILRVFHQHGAQEDILIDAHPHIGTDRLPEVIKAMRQTIERCGGEVRFGAKVTDLIISDDRKIKGVVVNDIETIDADAVILATGHSARDVYRLLIDRNVSLEAKGIAVGVRLEHPQQLIDRLRYHNPAGRGKYLPPAEYTMLTRVDDRAVYSFCMCPGGVIIPAASSPGEMVVNGMSPSNRGTKWANSGMVVEVLPEDVEGDDPLRMMHFQQQIEQRFFNESGQSQNAPAQRMTDFVAGRPSRSLPSTSFAPGIHPARIDQLLPEPISRRLRKGFEEFGRKQRGFLCADATLIGDETRTSAPVRVPRDGETLVSESIAGLYPCGEGAGYAGGIVSAAIDGERCADAAADRLQSN
;
A
#
# COMPACT_ATOMS: atom_id res chain seq x y z
N MET A 1 33.86 16.27 16.41
CA MET A 1 33.96 14.81 16.69
C MET A 1 32.57 14.24 16.73
N THR A 2 32.29 13.13 16.00
CA THR A 2 30.98 12.45 16.03
C THR A 2 31.11 11.07 16.67
N THR A 3 30.03 10.61 17.31
CA THR A 3 29.89 9.24 17.81
C THR A 3 28.48 8.72 17.58
N ASP A 4 28.35 7.45 17.16
CA ASP A 4 27.04 6.79 16.97
C ASP A 4 26.74 5.93 18.20
N LEU A 5 25.56 6.12 18.78
CA LEU A 5 25.12 5.43 20.01
C LEU A 5 23.83 4.66 19.78
N GLN A 6 23.71 3.50 20.44
CA GLN A 6 22.48 2.76 20.55
C GLN A 6 21.88 2.95 21.93
N LEU A 7 20.66 3.48 21.98
CA LEU A 7 19.98 3.83 23.22
C LEU A 7 18.66 3.06 23.32
N ARG A 8 18.34 2.60 24.52
CA ARG A 8 17.03 2.05 24.88
C ARG A 8 16.45 2.90 25.99
N LEU A 9 15.47 3.72 25.68
CA LEU A 9 14.98 4.81 26.50
C LEU A 9 13.49 4.66 26.80
N LEU A 10 13.02 5.35 27.84
CA LEU A 10 11.61 5.54 28.04
C LEU A 10 11.03 6.50 26.99
N PRO A 11 9.73 6.41 26.67
CA PRO A 11 9.12 7.31 25.70
C PRO A 11 9.34 8.81 26.02
N GLU A 12 9.21 9.20 27.28
CA GLU A 12 9.43 10.58 27.74
C GLU A 12 10.88 11.08 27.64
N GLU A 13 11.84 10.18 27.55
CA GLU A 13 13.25 10.49 27.31
C GLU A 13 13.54 10.57 25.81
N ALA A 14 12.98 9.62 25.04
CA ALA A 14 13.23 9.48 23.61
C ALA A 14 12.59 10.57 22.74
N TYR A 15 11.43 11.10 23.16
CA TYR A 15 10.66 12.13 22.44
C TYR A 15 10.78 13.54 23.07
N ASN A 16 11.83 13.78 23.86
CA ASN A 16 12.12 15.07 24.44
C ASN A 16 13.62 15.38 24.30
N ASP A 17 13.96 16.33 23.46
CA ASP A 17 15.35 16.65 23.10
C ASP A 17 16.24 16.99 24.29
N MET A 18 15.69 17.75 25.27
CA MET A 18 16.45 18.09 26.48
C MET A 18 16.76 16.85 27.33
N ARG A 19 15.78 15.95 27.48
CA ARG A 19 15.97 14.70 28.23
C ARG A 19 16.90 13.75 27.49
N LEU A 20 16.75 13.63 26.17
CA LEU A 20 17.64 12.84 25.33
C LEU A 20 19.09 13.33 25.47
N LYS A 21 19.32 14.63 25.36
CA LYS A 21 20.65 15.25 25.54
C LYS A 21 21.22 14.99 26.95
N ALA A 22 20.42 15.16 27.99
CA ALA A 22 20.84 14.87 29.39
C ALA A 22 21.19 13.40 29.58
N THR A 23 20.39 12.48 29.00
CA THR A 23 20.65 11.04 29.11
C THR A 23 21.93 10.65 28.37
N VAL A 24 22.18 11.20 27.16
CA VAL A 24 23.43 10.99 26.40
C VAL A 24 24.63 11.52 27.18
N SER A 25 24.53 12.76 27.67
CA SER A 25 25.58 13.40 28.48
C SER A 25 25.97 12.55 29.69
N THR A 26 25.00 12.11 30.47
CA THR A 26 25.21 11.30 31.70
C THR A 26 25.78 9.91 31.36
N ARG A 27 25.26 9.26 30.35
CA ARG A 27 25.63 7.88 29.99
C ARG A 27 27.04 7.78 29.41
N GLU A 28 27.42 8.75 28.56
CA GLU A 28 28.69 8.75 27.87
C GLU A 28 29.76 9.60 28.56
N GLY A 29 29.43 10.27 29.67
CA GLY A 29 30.36 11.13 30.42
C GLY A 29 30.78 12.37 29.63
N ILE A 30 29.95 12.85 28.71
CA ILE A 30 30.19 14.01 27.86
C ILE A 30 29.53 15.23 28.49
N ASP A 31 30.27 16.33 28.64
CA ASP A 31 29.67 17.60 29.10
C ASP A 31 28.55 18.00 28.12
N ALA A 32 27.35 18.26 28.66
CA ALA A 32 26.18 18.64 27.85
C ALA A 32 26.39 19.88 27.01
N ASN A 33 27.27 20.82 27.43
CA ASN A 33 27.59 22.02 26.66
C ASN A 33 28.42 21.74 25.40
N ARG A 34 29.14 20.63 25.39
CA ARG A 34 29.92 20.19 24.23
C ARG A 34 29.07 19.45 23.20
N ILE A 35 27.93 18.90 23.59
CA ILE A 35 26.98 18.27 22.65
C ILE A 35 26.25 19.37 21.89
N ARG A 36 26.63 19.58 20.63
CA ARG A 36 26.01 20.60 19.76
C ARG A 36 24.67 20.15 19.20
N ASP A 37 24.60 18.90 18.73
CA ASP A 37 23.37 18.32 18.18
C ASP A 37 23.32 16.80 18.38
N ILE A 38 22.11 16.22 18.32
CA ILE A 38 21.88 14.78 18.32
C ILE A 38 20.90 14.48 17.19
N LYS A 39 21.38 13.80 16.15
CA LYS A 39 20.52 13.35 15.06
C LYS A 39 20.09 11.91 15.27
N ILE A 40 18.78 11.66 15.15
CA ILE A 40 18.23 10.31 15.21
C ILE A 40 18.45 9.67 13.84
N LEU A 41 19.14 8.54 13.81
CA LEU A 41 19.39 7.76 12.58
C LEU A 41 18.39 6.60 12.42
N LYS A 42 17.92 6.04 13.55
CA LYS A 42 16.88 4.99 13.58
C LYS A 42 16.05 5.10 14.82
N ARG A 43 14.75 4.81 14.70
CA ARG A 43 13.78 4.80 15.79
C ARG A 43 12.85 3.60 15.69
N SER A 44 12.65 2.87 16.78
CA SER A 44 11.66 1.80 16.87
C SER A 44 11.06 1.71 18.27
N ILE A 45 9.80 1.28 18.37
CA ILE A 45 9.10 1.10 19.64
C ILE A 45 9.13 -0.38 20.01
N ASP A 46 9.59 -0.69 21.23
CA ASP A 46 9.56 -2.03 21.79
C ASP A 46 8.47 -2.12 22.88
N ALA A 47 7.31 -2.63 22.50
CA ALA A 47 6.14 -2.85 23.35
C ALA A 47 5.89 -4.35 23.65
N ARG A 48 6.90 -5.21 23.53
CA ARG A 48 6.76 -6.66 23.80
C ARG A 48 6.64 -6.98 25.28
N GLN A 49 7.14 -6.10 26.14
CA GLN A 49 7.09 -6.23 27.59
C GLN A 49 6.10 -5.22 28.20
N ARG A 50 5.75 -5.42 29.46
CA ARG A 50 4.83 -4.52 30.18
C ARG A 50 5.29 -3.06 30.16
N ARG A 51 6.60 -2.79 30.22
CA ARG A 51 7.18 -1.45 30.08
C ARG A 51 7.59 -1.23 28.64
N VAL A 52 7.08 -0.18 28.05
CA VAL A 52 7.40 0.20 26.66
C VAL A 52 8.72 0.97 26.62
N PHE A 53 9.56 0.63 25.66
CA PHE A 53 10.80 1.32 25.38
C PHE A 53 10.85 1.82 23.93
N VAL A 54 11.63 2.86 23.72
CA VAL A 54 12.00 3.35 22.40
C VAL A 54 13.48 3.05 22.18
N ASN A 55 13.79 2.29 21.13
CA ASN A 55 15.17 2.05 20.72
C ASN A 55 15.55 3.10 19.68
N LEU A 56 16.64 3.81 19.96
CA LEU A 56 17.21 4.83 19.08
C LEU A 56 18.62 4.41 18.64
N THR A 57 18.96 4.68 17.38
CA THR A 57 20.36 4.88 16.97
C THR A 57 20.52 6.36 16.72
N VAL A 58 21.45 6.99 17.41
CA VAL A 58 21.68 8.44 17.32
C VAL A 58 23.12 8.74 16.95
N ARG A 59 23.34 9.82 16.20
CA ARG A 59 24.66 10.43 15.99
C ARG A 59 24.76 11.68 16.83
N VAL A 60 25.76 11.70 17.72
CA VAL A 60 26.05 12.82 18.62
C VAL A 60 27.18 13.65 18.03
N TYR A 61 26.94 14.94 17.90
CA TYR A 61 27.91 15.93 17.40
C TYR A 61 28.51 16.69 18.57
N ILE A 62 29.83 16.52 18.79
CA ILE A 62 30.57 17.07 19.93
C ILE A 62 31.52 18.13 19.41
N ASP A 63 31.34 19.38 19.88
CA ASP A 63 32.11 20.58 19.47
C ASP A 63 32.06 20.89 17.97
N GLU A 64 31.14 20.31 17.22
CA GLU A 64 30.93 20.57 15.80
C GLU A 64 29.42 20.57 15.47
N GLU A 65 29.05 21.33 14.43
CA GLU A 65 27.65 21.38 13.98
C GLU A 65 27.26 20.17 13.16
N ALA A 66 26.03 19.73 13.31
CA ALA A 66 25.47 18.66 12.50
C ALA A 66 25.16 19.18 11.08
N PRO A 67 25.36 18.37 10.03
CA PRO A 67 24.80 18.67 8.72
C PRO A 67 23.27 18.65 8.77
N ALA A 68 22.63 19.44 7.89
CA ALA A 68 21.17 19.56 7.88
C ALA A 68 20.47 18.18 7.77
N HIS A 69 21.00 17.29 6.93
CA HIS A 69 20.45 15.96 6.67
C HIS A 69 21.56 14.90 6.61
N PRO A 70 22.00 14.33 7.74
CA PRO A 70 23.16 13.43 7.79
C PRO A 70 22.96 12.10 7.05
N SER A 71 21.71 11.71 6.77
CA SER A 71 21.36 10.45 6.11
C SER A 71 20.70 10.62 4.73
N PHE A 72 20.63 11.86 4.20
CA PHE A 72 19.96 12.16 2.96
C PHE A 72 20.92 12.60 1.87
N THR A 73 20.90 11.91 0.72
CA THR A 73 21.55 12.30 -0.53
C THR A 73 20.50 12.37 -1.62
N PRO A 74 20.23 13.53 -2.22
CA PRO A 74 19.28 13.67 -3.32
C PRO A 74 19.65 12.82 -4.53
N VAL A 75 18.64 12.36 -5.26
CA VAL A 75 18.84 11.81 -6.61
C VAL A 75 18.81 12.98 -7.60
N ASP A 76 19.78 13.01 -8.51
CA ASP A 76 19.82 14.02 -9.57
C ASP A 76 18.98 13.56 -10.78
N TYR A 77 18.08 14.44 -11.22
CA TYR A 77 17.21 14.21 -12.38
C TYR A 77 17.54 15.26 -13.46
N ALA A 78 18.40 14.88 -14.41
CA ALA A 78 18.78 15.75 -15.51
C ALA A 78 17.66 15.91 -16.55
N LYS A 79 17.61 17.04 -17.23
CA LYS A 79 16.73 17.26 -18.37
C LYS A 79 17.13 16.37 -19.55
N LEU A 80 16.17 15.64 -20.10
CA LEU A 80 16.39 14.75 -21.23
C LEU A 80 16.61 15.51 -22.54
N PRO A 81 17.51 15.03 -23.44
CA PRO A 81 17.66 15.57 -24.78
C PRO A 81 16.41 15.33 -25.63
N GLY A 82 16.23 16.11 -26.70
CA GLY A 82 15.04 16.04 -27.56
C GLY A 82 14.85 14.69 -28.26
N ASP A 83 15.92 14.00 -28.54
CA ASP A 83 16.04 12.71 -29.24
C ASP A 83 16.17 11.51 -28.30
N ALA A 84 15.97 11.70 -26.98
CA ALA A 84 16.01 10.59 -26.02
C ALA A 84 15.05 9.45 -26.41
N PRO A 85 15.49 8.18 -26.36
CA PRO A 85 14.63 7.04 -26.64
C PRO A 85 13.41 7.04 -25.71
N ARG A 86 12.27 6.51 -26.16
CA ARG A 86 11.00 6.57 -25.45
C ARG A 86 10.61 5.20 -24.89
N CYS A 87 10.05 5.20 -23.68
CA CYS A 87 9.43 4.03 -23.07
C CYS A 87 8.03 4.40 -22.58
N VAL A 88 7.04 3.60 -22.98
CA VAL A 88 5.65 3.76 -22.49
C VAL A 88 5.49 3.04 -21.16
N ILE A 89 4.82 3.70 -20.22
CA ILE A 89 4.48 3.15 -18.90
C ILE A 89 2.95 3.21 -18.76
N VAL A 90 2.33 2.07 -18.52
CA VAL A 90 0.88 1.96 -18.33
C VAL A 90 0.55 1.94 -16.84
N GLY A 91 0.01 3.06 -16.33
CA GLY A 91 -0.35 3.28 -14.94
C GLY A 91 0.61 4.20 -14.19
N ALA A 92 0.04 5.19 -13.48
CA ALA A 92 0.75 6.17 -12.65
C ALA A 92 0.73 5.82 -11.15
N GLY A 93 0.69 4.54 -10.80
CA GLY A 93 0.87 4.04 -9.43
C GLY A 93 2.35 4.08 -9.00
N PRO A 94 2.69 3.59 -7.78
CA PRO A 94 4.07 3.60 -7.28
C PRO A 94 5.08 2.95 -8.24
N ALA A 95 4.72 1.83 -8.87
CA ALA A 95 5.59 1.17 -9.85
C ALA A 95 5.85 2.07 -11.07
N GLY A 96 4.80 2.67 -11.64
CA GLY A 96 4.93 3.51 -12.83
C GLY A 96 5.67 4.82 -12.58
N LEU A 97 5.41 5.50 -11.46
CA LEU A 97 6.09 6.75 -11.11
C LEU A 97 7.59 6.53 -10.84
N PHE A 98 7.95 5.47 -10.11
CA PHE A 98 9.36 5.15 -9.87
C PHE A 98 10.04 4.62 -11.14
N ALA A 99 9.34 3.89 -12.00
CA ALA A 99 9.85 3.53 -13.32
C ALA A 99 10.14 4.77 -14.17
N ALA A 100 9.24 5.77 -14.17
CA ALA A 100 9.42 7.01 -14.91
C ALA A 100 10.65 7.81 -14.42
N LEU A 101 10.79 7.98 -13.10
CA LEU A 101 11.94 8.65 -12.52
C LEU A 101 13.25 7.90 -12.83
N ARG A 102 13.23 6.57 -12.75
CA ARG A 102 14.40 5.73 -13.08
C ARG A 102 14.79 5.80 -14.55
N LEU A 103 13.82 5.83 -15.47
CA LEU A 103 14.09 6.03 -16.90
C LEU A 103 14.78 7.37 -17.16
N ILE A 104 14.37 8.44 -16.46
CA ILE A 104 15.06 9.75 -16.55
C ILE A 104 16.51 9.63 -16.09
N GLU A 105 16.81 8.97 -14.97
CA GLU A 105 18.18 8.69 -14.53
C GLU A 105 18.98 7.92 -15.60
N ARG A 106 18.31 7.10 -16.41
CA ARG A 106 18.91 6.30 -17.49
C ARG A 106 18.93 7.01 -18.84
N GLY A 107 18.51 8.28 -18.94
CA GLY A 107 18.48 9.03 -20.20
C GLY A 107 17.38 8.59 -21.18
N VAL A 108 16.34 7.91 -20.69
CA VAL A 108 15.19 7.45 -21.49
C VAL A 108 13.96 8.29 -21.13
N ARG A 109 13.19 8.70 -22.14
CA ARG A 109 11.98 9.51 -21.98
C ARG A 109 10.80 8.65 -21.56
N PRO A 110 10.25 8.79 -20.36
CA PRO A 110 9.02 8.11 -19.97
C PRO A 110 7.79 8.79 -20.58
N VAL A 111 6.84 7.98 -21.06
CA VAL A 111 5.48 8.38 -21.42
C VAL A 111 4.53 7.59 -20.53
N VAL A 112 4.01 8.23 -19.48
CA VAL A 112 3.13 7.61 -18.49
C VAL A 112 1.68 7.81 -18.91
N LEU A 113 0.93 6.72 -19.06
CA LEU A 113 -0.48 6.70 -19.43
C LEU A 113 -1.30 6.22 -18.23
N GLU A 114 -2.09 7.12 -17.66
CA GLU A 114 -2.97 6.84 -16.51
C GLU A 114 -4.43 6.97 -16.95
N ARG A 115 -5.23 5.90 -16.68
CA ARG A 115 -6.65 5.88 -17.03
C ARG A 115 -7.47 6.90 -16.25
N GLY A 116 -7.14 7.09 -14.98
CA GLY A 116 -7.87 7.98 -14.09
C GLY A 116 -7.38 9.42 -14.14
N LYS A 117 -7.85 10.19 -13.17
CA LYS A 117 -7.58 11.62 -13.05
C LYS A 117 -6.35 11.87 -12.17
N ASP A 118 -5.83 13.11 -12.24
CA ASP A 118 -4.81 13.60 -11.31
C ASP A 118 -5.31 13.56 -9.84
N VAL A 119 -4.40 13.65 -8.87
CA VAL A 119 -4.74 13.53 -7.44
C VAL A 119 -5.77 14.54 -6.97
N ASP A 120 -5.78 15.76 -7.50
CA ASP A 120 -6.72 16.81 -7.06
C ASP A 120 -8.14 16.54 -7.60
N SER A 121 -8.24 16.19 -8.88
CA SER A 121 -9.52 15.87 -9.55
C SER A 121 -10.14 14.57 -9.01
N ARG A 122 -9.31 13.55 -8.75
CA ARG A 122 -9.71 12.26 -8.23
C ARG A 122 -10.38 12.32 -6.85
N ARG A 123 -10.06 13.34 -6.02
CA ARG A 123 -10.74 13.55 -4.71
C ARG A 123 -12.25 13.70 -4.84
N LYS A 124 -12.74 14.28 -5.94
CA LYS A 124 -14.17 14.47 -6.18
C LYS A 124 -14.86 13.12 -6.45
N ASP A 125 -14.21 12.26 -7.22
CA ASP A 125 -14.74 10.94 -7.55
C ASP A 125 -14.84 10.05 -6.30
N MET A 126 -13.80 10.04 -5.45
CA MET A 126 -13.83 9.33 -4.17
C MET A 126 -14.90 9.88 -3.21
N ALA A 127 -15.10 11.20 -3.18
CA ALA A 127 -16.18 11.80 -2.40
C ALA A 127 -17.57 11.46 -2.95
N ALA A 128 -17.73 11.24 -4.26
CA ALA A 128 -18.96 10.76 -4.86
C ALA A 128 -19.29 9.32 -4.39
N ILE A 129 -18.32 8.41 -4.42
CA ILE A 129 -18.51 7.04 -3.91
C ILE A 129 -19.03 7.07 -2.46
N ALA A 130 -18.42 7.91 -1.60
CA ALA A 130 -18.81 7.98 -0.20
C ALA A 130 -20.19 8.60 0.04
N ARG A 131 -20.66 9.51 -0.84
CA ARG A 131 -21.93 10.24 -0.68
C ARG A 131 -23.10 9.65 -1.45
N THR A 132 -22.86 9.21 -2.69
CA THR A 132 -23.91 8.75 -3.61
C THR A 132 -23.81 7.28 -3.96
N GLY A 133 -22.68 6.63 -3.64
CA GLY A 133 -22.41 5.26 -4.04
C GLY A 133 -21.96 5.11 -5.51
N GLU A 134 -21.86 6.21 -6.26
CA GLU A 134 -21.40 6.17 -7.66
C GLU A 134 -19.92 5.87 -7.76
N VAL A 135 -19.59 4.82 -8.51
CA VAL A 135 -18.21 4.39 -8.78
C VAL A 135 -17.87 4.74 -10.21
N ASP A 136 -16.94 5.68 -10.42
CA ASP A 136 -16.32 5.91 -11.73
C ASP A 136 -15.34 4.75 -12.01
N PRO A 137 -15.54 3.91 -13.05
CA PRO A 137 -14.72 2.74 -13.30
C PRO A 137 -13.28 3.07 -13.70
N ASP A 138 -12.99 4.29 -14.09
CA ASP A 138 -11.65 4.73 -14.51
C ASP A 138 -10.99 5.68 -13.49
N SER A 139 -11.74 6.25 -12.51
CA SER A 139 -11.20 7.17 -11.49
C SER A 139 -11.84 6.92 -10.12
N ASN A 140 -11.13 6.25 -9.21
CA ASN A 140 -11.63 5.81 -7.90
C ASN A 140 -10.48 5.59 -6.91
N TYR A 141 -10.67 4.81 -5.83
CA TYR A 141 -9.60 4.49 -4.89
C TYR A 141 -8.48 3.60 -5.46
N CYS A 142 -8.70 2.90 -6.56
CA CYS A 142 -7.70 2.04 -7.21
C CYS A 142 -7.01 2.70 -8.40
N PHE A 143 -7.73 3.52 -9.16
CA PHE A 143 -7.29 4.15 -10.41
C PHE A 143 -7.18 5.66 -10.27
N GLY A 144 -6.22 6.24 -10.99
CA GLY A 144 -5.82 7.62 -10.96
C GLY A 144 -4.40 7.80 -10.43
N GLU A 145 -3.87 9.01 -10.50
CA GLU A 145 -2.50 9.36 -10.11
C GLU A 145 -2.15 8.83 -8.71
N GLY A 146 -1.03 8.13 -8.60
CA GLY A 146 -0.55 7.46 -7.40
C GLY A 146 -1.21 6.10 -7.11
N GLY A 147 -2.18 5.65 -7.92
CA GLY A 147 -2.85 4.36 -7.80
C GLY A 147 -3.56 4.18 -6.46
N ALA A 148 -3.73 2.93 -6.03
CA ALA A 148 -4.35 2.59 -4.74
C ALA A 148 -3.53 3.09 -3.53
N GLY A 149 -2.25 3.40 -3.72
CA GLY A 149 -1.37 3.91 -2.67
C GLY A 149 -1.67 5.35 -2.24
N ALA A 150 -2.11 6.22 -3.16
CA ALA A 150 -2.24 7.66 -2.95
C ALA A 150 -3.14 8.02 -1.77
N TYR A 151 -4.21 7.28 -1.58
CA TYR A 151 -5.22 7.50 -0.55
C TYR A 151 -5.31 6.33 0.44
N SER A 152 -4.13 5.84 0.87
CA SER A 152 -3.97 4.80 1.88
C SER A 152 -3.31 5.37 3.16
N ASP A 153 -2.96 4.54 4.13
CA ASP A 153 -2.06 4.95 5.23
C ASP A 153 -0.66 5.34 4.74
N GLY A 154 -0.30 4.97 3.51
CA GLY A 154 1.02 5.28 2.95
C GLY A 154 2.15 4.55 3.65
N LYS A 155 1.94 3.30 4.06
CA LYS A 155 2.97 2.47 4.69
C LYS A 155 4.13 2.21 3.74
N LEU A 156 5.34 2.48 4.21
CA LEU A 156 6.57 2.31 3.45
C LEU A 156 7.43 1.14 3.98
N TYR A 157 6.90 0.36 4.91
CA TYR A 157 7.58 -0.82 5.40
C TYR A 157 7.44 -2.00 4.44
N THR A 158 8.55 -2.69 4.16
CA THR A 158 8.56 -3.95 3.41
C THR A 158 9.44 -4.99 4.11
N ARG A 159 9.00 -6.25 4.11
CA ARG A 159 9.81 -7.37 4.58
C ARG A 159 10.81 -7.85 3.52
N SER A 160 10.60 -7.49 2.26
CA SER A 160 11.39 -7.94 1.11
C SER A 160 12.58 -7.02 0.83
N LYS A 161 13.55 -6.99 1.74
CA LYS A 161 14.79 -6.20 1.58
C LYS A 161 15.74 -6.72 0.48
N LYS A 162 15.58 -7.97 0.06
CA LYS A 162 16.44 -8.61 -0.96
C LYS A 162 16.16 -8.16 -2.40
N ARG A 163 15.04 -7.48 -2.65
CA ARG A 163 14.61 -7.12 -4.01
C ARG A 163 15.21 -5.83 -4.54
N GLY A 164 15.77 -4.97 -3.69
CA GLY A 164 16.37 -3.71 -4.10
C GLY A 164 16.56 -2.71 -2.94
N PRO A 165 17.11 -1.53 -3.21
CA PRO A 165 17.50 -0.54 -2.22
C PRO A 165 16.28 0.22 -1.66
N VAL A 166 15.68 -0.28 -0.58
CA VAL A 166 14.58 0.39 0.13
C VAL A 166 14.93 1.84 0.48
N ASP A 167 16.16 2.07 0.94
CA ASP A 167 16.62 3.41 1.35
C ASP A 167 16.58 4.44 0.20
N LYS A 168 16.82 4.02 -1.05
CA LYS A 168 16.66 4.90 -2.21
C LYS A 168 15.21 5.34 -2.38
N ILE A 169 14.26 4.40 -2.29
CA ILE A 169 12.84 4.70 -2.42
C ILE A 169 12.37 5.69 -1.35
N LEU A 170 12.80 5.50 -0.09
CA LEU A 170 12.47 6.43 0.99
C LEU A 170 13.07 7.82 0.77
N ARG A 171 14.32 7.90 0.29
CA ARG A 171 14.97 9.17 -0.06
C ARG A 171 14.25 9.89 -1.19
N VAL A 172 13.79 9.17 -2.23
CA VAL A 172 13.02 9.76 -3.33
C VAL A 172 11.70 10.34 -2.81
N PHE A 173 10.96 9.63 -1.93
CA PHE A 173 9.77 10.19 -1.31
C PHE A 173 10.09 11.43 -0.47
N HIS A 174 11.15 11.41 0.33
CA HIS A 174 11.57 12.57 1.13
C HIS A 174 11.97 13.75 0.25
N GLN A 175 12.70 13.53 -0.82
CA GLN A 175 13.08 14.54 -1.82
C GLN A 175 11.86 15.24 -2.44
N HIS A 176 10.73 14.54 -2.53
CA HIS A 176 9.49 15.06 -3.08
C HIS A 176 8.49 15.54 -2.00
N GLY A 177 8.97 15.75 -0.76
CA GLY A 177 8.18 16.41 0.29
C GLY A 177 7.62 15.53 1.39
N ALA A 178 7.94 14.22 1.42
CA ALA A 178 7.62 13.39 2.58
C ALA A 178 8.47 13.80 3.79
N GLN A 179 7.89 13.68 4.99
CA GLN A 179 8.56 14.02 6.24
C GLN A 179 9.85 13.19 6.45
N GLU A 180 10.86 13.78 7.13
CA GLU A 180 12.15 13.12 7.41
C GLU A 180 11.99 11.84 8.25
N ASP A 181 10.97 11.76 9.08
CA ASP A 181 10.67 10.59 9.93
C ASP A 181 10.61 9.28 9.13
N ILE A 182 10.25 9.31 7.84
CA ILE A 182 10.25 8.10 6.99
C ILE A 182 11.65 7.49 6.80
N LEU A 183 12.71 8.28 6.95
CA LEU A 183 14.09 7.82 6.82
C LEU A 183 14.61 7.15 8.09
N ILE A 184 13.96 7.41 9.23
CA ILE A 184 14.44 6.99 10.56
C ILE A 184 13.52 5.96 11.23
N ASP A 185 12.23 5.98 10.97
CA ASP A 185 11.28 5.09 11.62
C ASP A 185 11.35 3.66 11.08
N ALA A 186 11.26 2.69 11.99
CA ALA A 186 11.23 1.27 11.62
C ALA A 186 9.97 0.88 10.82
N HIS A 187 8.85 1.58 11.07
CA HIS A 187 7.58 1.42 10.36
C HIS A 187 7.13 2.76 9.78
N PRO A 188 7.82 3.25 8.72
CA PRO A 188 7.55 4.56 8.16
C PRO A 188 6.21 4.60 7.42
N HIS A 189 5.54 5.76 7.50
CA HIS A 189 4.31 6.04 6.76
C HIS A 189 4.25 7.52 6.39
N ILE A 190 3.46 7.87 5.38
CA ILE A 190 3.30 9.28 4.95
C ILE A 190 1.93 9.81 5.37
N GLY A 191 0.87 9.02 5.16
CA GLY A 191 -0.51 9.40 5.44
C GLY A 191 -1.26 9.93 4.22
N THR A 192 -2.58 9.68 4.21
CA THR A 192 -3.47 9.97 3.08
C THR A 192 -3.65 11.47 2.79
N ASP A 193 -3.34 12.33 3.74
CA ASP A 193 -3.39 13.80 3.63
C ASP A 193 -2.13 14.40 2.98
N ARG A 194 -0.99 13.72 3.05
CA ARG A 194 0.31 14.22 2.54
C ARG A 194 0.78 13.51 1.28
N LEU A 195 0.51 12.22 1.16
CA LEU A 195 0.98 11.42 0.03
C LEU A 195 0.56 11.96 -1.35
N PRO A 196 -0.66 12.54 -1.55
CA PRO A 196 -1.03 13.18 -2.80
C PRO A 196 -0.08 14.30 -3.24
N GLU A 197 0.38 15.14 -2.30
CA GLU A 197 1.30 16.25 -2.62
C GLU A 197 2.69 15.72 -3.00
N VAL A 198 3.15 14.67 -2.34
CA VAL A 198 4.41 13.99 -2.69
C VAL A 198 4.34 13.40 -4.10
N ILE A 199 3.24 12.73 -4.44
CA ILE A 199 2.99 12.16 -5.78
C ILE A 199 2.97 13.25 -6.85
N LYS A 200 2.28 14.35 -6.58
CA LYS A 200 2.25 15.54 -7.47
C LYS A 200 3.64 16.12 -7.70
N ALA A 201 4.47 16.22 -6.67
CA ALA A 201 5.86 16.68 -6.81
C ALA A 201 6.71 15.71 -7.65
N MET A 202 6.49 14.39 -7.53
CA MET A 202 7.15 13.39 -8.38
C MET A 202 6.76 13.59 -9.86
N ARG A 203 5.47 13.75 -10.17
CA ARG A 203 5.00 14.06 -11.53
C ARG A 203 5.63 15.33 -12.07
N GLN A 204 5.65 16.41 -11.30
CA GLN A 204 6.28 17.67 -11.72
C GLN A 204 7.78 17.49 -12.03
N THR A 205 8.48 16.61 -11.32
CA THR A 205 9.87 16.26 -11.65
C THR A 205 9.96 15.52 -12.97
N ILE A 206 9.08 14.55 -13.23
CA ILE A 206 9.02 13.81 -14.50
C ILE A 206 8.82 14.79 -15.68
N GLU A 207 7.81 15.66 -15.58
CA GLU A 207 7.46 16.64 -16.63
C GLU A 207 8.59 17.66 -16.85
N ARG A 208 9.16 18.20 -15.77
CA ARG A 208 10.28 19.16 -15.84
C ARG A 208 11.52 18.57 -16.53
N CYS A 209 11.75 17.29 -16.37
CA CYS A 209 12.89 16.60 -16.98
C CYS A 209 12.63 16.16 -18.44
N GLY A 210 11.43 16.42 -18.99
CA GLY A 210 11.07 16.11 -20.37
C GLY A 210 10.36 14.78 -20.55
N GLY A 211 9.88 14.14 -19.47
CA GLY A 211 8.90 13.05 -19.52
C GLY A 211 7.49 13.59 -19.75
N GLU A 212 6.57 12.69 -20.04
CA GLU A 212 5.16 12.98 -20.29
C GLU A 212 4.28 12.18 -19.33
N VAL A 213 3.25 12.81 -18.72
CA VAL A 213 2.24 12.14 -17.90
C VAL A 213 0.86 12.53 -18.41
N ARG A 214 0.07 11.54 -18.85
CA ARG A 214 -1.25 11.74 -19.45
C ARG A 214 -2.31 11.10 -18.58
N PHE A 215 -3.32 11.88 -18.20
CA PHE A 215 -4.52 11.43 -17.48
C PHE A 215 -5.69 11.22 -18.41
N GLY A 216 -6.67 10.39 -17.99
CA GLY A 216 -7.77 9.98 -18.87
C GLY A 216 -7.27 9.21 -20.10
N ALA A 217 -6.09 8.60 -20.00
CA ALA A 217 -5.41 7.88 -21.07
C ALA A 217 -5.42 6.37 -20.76
N LYS A 218 -6.56 5.73 -20.96
CA LYS A 218 -6.75 4.30 -20.76
C LYS A 218 -6.14 3.51 -21.89
N VAL A 219 -5.15 2.68 -21.59
CA VAL A 219 -4.65 1.71 -22.58
C VAL A 219 -5.69 0.61 -22.74
N THR A 220 -6.24 0.50 -23.95
CA THR A 220 -7.30 -0.43 -24.30
C THR A 220 -6.82 -1.58 -25.16
N ASP A 221 -5.62 -1.48 -25.76
CA ASP A 221 -5.01 -2.57 -26.51
C ASP A 221 -3.48 -2.48 -26.57
N LEU A 222 -2.85 -3.62 -26.91
CA LEU A 222 -1.42 -3.76 -27.21
C LEU A 222 -1.21 -4.00 -28.71
N ILE A 223 -0.30 -3.25 -29.31
CA ILE A 223 0.10 -3.46 -30.72
C ILE A 223 1.28 -4.43 -30.72
N ILE A 224 1.07 -5.60 -31.27
CA ILE A 224 2.03 -6.71 -31.27
C ILE A 224 2.28 -7.13 -32.70
N SER A 225 3.55 -7.24 -33.09
CA SER A 225 3.94 -7.76 -34.39
C SER A 225 3.79 -9.28 -34.48
N ASP A 226 3.82 -9.82 -35.71
CA ASP A 226 3.70 -11.26 -35.97
C ASP A 226 4.79 -12.09 -35.29
N ASP A 227 5.98 -11.52 -35.07
CA ASP A 227 7.09 -12.14 -34.34
C ASP A 227 7.03 -11.90 -32.82
N ARG A 228 5.83 -11.56 -32.28
CA ARG A 228 5.54 -11.41 -30.85
C ARG A 228 6.39 -10.34 -30.17
N LYS A 229 6.63 -9.21 -30.84
CA LYS A 229 7.27 -8.03 -30.25
C LYS A 229 6.27 -6.91 -30.04
N ILE A 230 6.37 -6.20 -28.93
CA ILE A 230 5.60 -4.99 -28.71
C ILE A 230 5.98 -3.91 -29.74
N LYS A 231 4.99 -3.22 -30.28
CA LYS A 231 5.14 -2.10 -31.21
C LYS A 231 4.47 -0.84 -30.74
N GLY A 232 3.65 -0.93 -29.70
CA GLY A 232 2.95 0.20 -29.14
C GLY A 232 1.73 -0.20 -28.33
N VAL A 233 0.92 0.79 -28.03
CA VAL A 233 -0.34 0.65 -27.31
C VAL A 233 -1.44 1.45 -28.00
N VAL A 234 -2.70 1.03 -27.82
CA VAL A 234 -3.88 1.80 -28.19
C VAL A 234 -4.44 2.48 -26.94
N VAL A 235 -4.75 3.75 -27.04
CA VAL A 235 -5.31 4.56 -25.98
C VAL A 235 -6.73 4.96 -26.30
N ASN A 236 -7.67 4.70 -25.39
CA ASN A 236 -9.09 5.05 -25.50
C ASN A 236 -9.75 4.56 -26.81
N ASP A 237 -9.29 3.44 -27.38
CA ASP A 237 -9.74 2.85 -28.65
C ASP A 237 -9.54 3.75 -29.89
N ILE A 238 -8.80 4.86 -29.77
CA ILE A 238 -8.69 5.89 -30.80
C ILE A 238 -7.24 6.19 -31.19
N GLU A 239 -6.36 6.37 -30.21
CA GLU A 239 -4.99 6.82 -30.42
C GLU A 239 -3.99 5.68 -30.33
N THR A 240 -3.09 5.61 -31.29
CA THR A 240 -1.95 4.69 -31.28
C THR A 240 -0.69 5.41 -30.83
N ILE A 241 0.03 4.83 -29.88
CA ILE A 241 1.33 5.31 -29.43
C ILE A 241 2.37 4.22 -29.69
N ASP A 242 3.29 4.50 -30.60
CA ASP A 242 4.38 3.57 -30.93
C ASP A 242 5.39 3.47 -29.78
N ALA A 243 5.82 2.24 -29.49
CA ALA A 243 6.81 1.96 -28.46
C ALA A 243 7.48 0.59 -28.66
N ASP A 244 8.80 0.54 -28.56
CA ASP A 244 9.58 -0.71 -28.57
C ASP A 244 9.77 -1.31 -27.16
N ALA A 245 9.35 -0.57 -26.10
CA ALA A 245 9.32 -1.01 -24.72
C ALA A 245 8.07 -0.46 -24.02
N VAL A 246 7.32 -1.36 -23.34
CA VAL A 246 6.13 -1.02 -22.56
C VAL A 246 6.23 -1.64 -21.17
N ILE A 247 6.18 -0.81 -20.13
CA ILE A 247 6.13 -1.24 -18.73
C ILE A 247 4.66 -1.26 -18.30
N LEU A 248 4.13 -2.46 -17.98
CA LEU A 248 2.75 -2.67 -17.61
C LEU A 248 2.59 -2.62 -16.08
N ALA A 249 2.28 -1.43 -15.53
CA ALA A 249 2.22 -1.13 -14.10
C ALA A 249 0.80 -0.81 -13.60
N THR A 250 -0.21 -1.54 -14.05
CA THR A 250 -1.65 -1.23 -13.95
C THR A 250 -2.29 -1.48 -12.57
N GLY A 251 -1.55 -2.07 -11.62
CA GLY A 251 -2.06 -2.42 -10.29
C GLY A 251 -3.00 -3.64 -10.31
N HIS A 252 -3.37 -4.11 -9.11
CA HIS A 252 -4.08 -5.38 -8.93
C HIS A 252 -5.58 -5.35 -9.27
N SER A 253 -6.17 -4.16 -9.48
CA SER A 253 -7.62 -4.00 -9.69
C SER A 253 -8.03 -3.83 -11.16
N ALA A 254 -7.08 -3.76 -12.09
CA ALA A 254 -7.31 -3.58 -13.53
C ALA A 254 -7.74 -4.90 -14.20
N ARG A 255 -8.96 -5.36 -13.90
CA ARG A 255 -9.51 -6.64 -14.39
C ARG A 255 -9.69 -6.67 -15.91
N ASP A 256 -9.97 -5.55 -16.52
CA ASP A 256 -10.04 -5.37 -17.97
C ASP A 256 -8.68 -5.64 -18.63
N VAL A 257 -7.59 -5.23 -18.01
CA VAL A 257 -6.25 -5.51 -18.53
C VAL A 257 -5.93 -7.01 -18.49
N TYR A 258 -6.34 -7.74 -17.45
CA TYR A 258 -6.14 -9.19 -17.42
C TYR A 258 -6.90 -9.90 -18.53
N ARG A 259 -8.15 -9.47 -18.86
CA ARG A 259 -8.90 -9.98 -20.01
C ARG A 259 -8.21 -9.64 -21.32
N LEU A 260 -7.78 -8.38 -21.50
CA LEU A 260 -7.00 -7.96 -22.67
C LEU A 260 -5.76 -8.85 -22.87
N LEU A 261 -5.03 -9.16 -21.81
CA LEU A 261 -3.85 -10.02 -21.91
C LEU A 261 -4.20 -11.43 -22.39
N ILE A 262 -5.30 -12.03 -21.92
CA ILE A 262 -5.81 -13.31 -22.43
C ILE A 262 -6.15 -13.18 -23.93
N ASP A 263 -6.89 -12.15 -24.33
CA ASP A 263 -7.31 -11.92 -25.73
C ASP A 263 -6.10 -11.72 -26.67
N ARG A 264 -4.97 -11.25 -26.14
CA ARG A 264 -3.70 -11.11 -26.85
C ARG A 264 -2.75 -12.31 -26.69
N ASN A 265 -3.25 -13.43 -26.17
CA ASN A 265 -2.50 -14.66 -25.94
C ASN A 265 -1.22 -14.43 -25.10
N VAL A 266 -1.34 -13.61 -24.04
CA VAL A 266 -0.31 -13.46 -23.02
C VAL A 266 -0.58 -14.47 -21.92
N SER A 267 0.45 -15.22 -21.55
CA SER A 267 0.36 -16.21 -20.46
C SER A 267 0.00 -15.54 -19.15
N LEU A 268 -0.99 -16.08 -18.45
CA LEU A 268 -1.37 -15.70 -17.09
C LEU A 268 -1.43 -16.94 -16.19
N GLU A 269 -1.10 -16.77 -14.92
CA GLU A 269 -1.21 -17.79 -13.87
C GLU A 269 -2.16 -17.33 -12.79
N ALA A 270 -3.05 -18.20 -12.33
CA ALA A 270 -3.86 -17.95 -11.14
C ALA A 270 -2.94 -17.82 -9.92
N LYS A 271 -3.14 -16.78 -9.11
CA LYS A 271 -2.29 -16.49 -7.97
C LYS A 271 -3.11 -16.44 -6.68
N GLY A 272 -2.57 -17.02 -5.60
CA GLY A 272 -3.17 -16.96 -4.27
C GLY A 272 -3.39 -15.53 -3.79
N ILE A 273 -4.52 -15.33 -3.12
CA ILE A 273 -4.98 -14.07 -2.53
C ILE A 273 -5.30 -14.28 -1.06
N ALA A 274 -5.76 -13.24 -0.39
CA ALA A 274 -6.42 -13.39 0.90
C ALA A 274 -7.75 -12.64 0.90
N VAL A 275 -8.75 -13.21 1.54
CA VAL A 275 -10.11 -12.71 1.54
C VAL A 275 -10.67 -12.70 2.96
N GLY A 276 -11.40 -11.67 3.30
CA GLY A 276 -12.03 -11.55 4.61
C GLY A 276 -12.89 -10.31 4.75
N VAL A 277 -12.71 -9.61 5.85
CA VAL A 277 -13.53 -8.47 6.27
C VAL A 277 -12.64 -7.33 6.80
N ARG A 278 -13.15 -6.12 6.85
CA ARG A 278 -12.52 -5.02 7.58
C ARG A 278 -13.02 -5.02 9.04
N LEU A 279 -12.08 -5.14 9.97
CA LEU A 279 -12.34 -5.09 11.40
C LEU A 279 -12.04 -3.70 11.93
N GLU A 280 -12.98 -3.09 12.63
CA GLU A 280 -12.81 -1.79 13.29
C GLU A 280 -12.91 -1.91 14.80
N HIS A 281 -11.96 -1.30 15.51
CA HIS A 281 -11.93 -1.17 16.96
C HIS A 281 -11.85 0.31 17.38
N PRO A 282 -12.24 0.68 18.61
CA PRO A 282 -11.78 1.93 19.22
C PRO A 282 -10.24 1.95 19.34
N GLN A 283 -9.58 3.00 18.84
CA GLN A 283 -8.11 3.11 18.91
C GLN A 283 -7.60 3.05 20.36
N GLN A 284 -8.33 3.66 21.29
CA GLN A 284 -7.95 3.64 22.72
C GLN A 284 -7.89 2.21 23.27
N LEU A 285 -8.76 1.30 22.82
CA LEU A 285 -8.69 -0.10 23.21
C LEU A 285 -7.39 -0.73 22.73
N ILE A 286 -7.03 -0.52 21.47
CA ILE A 286 -5.80 -1.05 20.89
C ILE A 286 -4.57 -0.46 21.60
N ASP A 287 -4.58 0.83 21.88
CA ASP A 287 -3.51 1.49 22.66
C ASP A 287 -3.30 0.83 24.03
N ARG A 288 -4.38 0.58 24.77
CA ARG A 288 -4.33 -0.11 26.09
C ARG A 288 -3.74 -1.52 25.97
N LEU A 289 -4.20 -2.26 24.97
CA LEU A 289 -3.79 -3.65 24.76
C LEU A 289 -2.32 -3.75 24.35
N ARG A 290 -1.88 -2.87 23.45
CA ARG A 290 -0.53 -2.94 22.86
C ARG A 290 0.54 -2.31 23.71
N TYR A 291 0.20 -1.25 24.45
CA TYR A 291 1.14 -0.58 25.36
C TYR A 291 1.02 -1.05 26.81
N HIS A 292 0.17 -2.05 27.07
CA HIS A 292 -0.01 -2.66 28.40
C HIS A 292 -0.35 -1.61 29.50
N ASN A 293 -1.03 -0.54 29.12
CA ASN A 293 -1.35 0.58 29.99
C ASN A 293 -2.86 0.87 29.97
N PRO A 294 -3.58 0.72 31.12
CA PRO A 294 -5.01 1.02 31.19
C PRO A 294 -5.38 2.47 30.80
N ALA A 295 -4.46 3.42 30.93
CA ALA A 295 -4.66 4.81 30.52
C ALA A 295 -4.44 5.03 29.01
N GLY A 296 -3.97 4.00 28.27
CA GLY A 296 -3.65 4.08 26.84
C GLY A 296 -2.21 4.52 26.58
N ARG A 297 -1.98 5.15 25.41
CA ARG A 297 -0.63 5.48 24.90
C ARG A 297 0.08 6.64 25.59
N GLY A 298 -0.65 7.48 26.34
CA GLY A 298 -0.09 8.70 26.92
C GLY A 298 0.26 9.77 25.88
N LYS A 299 1.18 10.68 26.24
CA LYS A 299 1.54 11.87 25.43
C LYS A 299 2.57 11.55 24.33
N TYR A 300 3.45 10.58 24.54
CA TYR A 300 4.67 10.40 23.75
C TYR A 300 4.60 9.27 22.72
N LEU A 301 3.72 8.29 22.92
CA LEU A 301 3.60 7.16 22.00
C LEU A 301 2.60 7.46 20.88
N PRO A 302 2.88 7.00 19.64
CA PRO A 302 1.91 7.10 18.55
C PRO A 302 0.72 6.17 18.77
N PRO A 303 -0.36 6.30 18.00
CA PRO A 303 -1.43 5.31 17.99
C PRO A 303 -0.88 3.91 17.73
N ALA A 304 -1.27 2.97 18.59
CA ALA A 304 -0.74 1.61 18.54
C ALA A 304 -1.20 0.86 17.29
N GLU A 305 -0.28 0.14 16.68
CA GLU A 305 -0.55 -0.81 15.61
C GLU A 305 -0.44 -2.25 16.11
N TYR A 306 -1.05 -3.17 15.36
CA TYR A 306 -0.91 -4.60 15.63
C TYR A 306 -0.70 -5.42 14.36
N THR A 307 -0.04 -6.55 14.53
CA THR A 307 0.02 -7.62 13.55
C THR A 307 -0.44 -8.90 14.24
N MET A 308 -1.48 -9.53 13.68
CA MET A 308 -2.03 -10.80 14.13
C MET A 308 -1.82 -11.85 13.07
N LEU A 309 -1.44 -13.04 13.47
CA LEU A 309 -1.27 -14.20 12.60
C LEU A 309 -1.55 -15.48 13.36
N THR A 310 -2.31 -16.36 12.75
CA THR A 310 -2.49 -17.75 13.17
C THR A 310 -2.68 -18.64 11.95
N ARG A 311 -2.70 -19.95 12.16
CA ARG A 311 -3.05 -20.94 11.12
C ARG A 311 -4.27 -21.71 11.57
N VAL A 312 -5.20 -21.87 10.66
CA VAL A 312 -6.43 -22.65 10.87
C VAL A 312 -6.64 -23.53 9.65
N ASP A 313 -6.69 -24.84 9.85
CA ASP A 313 -6.89 -25.84 8.78
C ASP A 313 -5.90 -25.61 7.61
N ASP A 314 -4.60 -25.48 7.92
CA ASP A 314 -3.49 -25.26 6.99
C ASP A 314 -3.51 -23.97 6.16
N ARG A 315 -4.40 -23.03 6.46
CA ARG A 315 -4.43 -21.68 5.87
C ARG A 315 -4.09 -20.61 6.89
N ALA A 316 -3.38 -19.59 6.46
CA ALA A 316 -3.07 -18.45 7.30
C ALA A 316 -4.32 -17.58 7.50
N VAL A 317 -4.54 -17.15 8.75
CA VAL A 317 -5.51 -16.11 9.14
C VAL A 317 -4.73 -14.96 9.76
N TYR A 318 -4.85 -13.76 9.20
CA TYR A 318 -3.98 -12.66 9.62
C TYR A 318 -4.59 -11.27 9.44
N SER A 319 -4.00 -10.32 10.16
CA SER A 319 -4.29 -8.89 9.98
C SER A 319 -3.56 -8.36 8.75
N PHE A 320 -4.29 -7.69 7.88
CA PHE A 320 -3.79 -7.09 6.65
C PHE A 320 -4.00 -5.58 6.69
N CYS A 321 -2.99 -4.81 6.27
CA CYS A 321 -3.06 -3.36 6.15
C CYS A 321 -3.76 -2.67 7.34
N MET A 322 -3.29 -2.93 8.57
CA MET A 322 -3.80 -2.27 9.78
C MET A 322 -3.54 -0.77 9.73
N CYS A 323 -4.58 0.04 9.92
CA CYS A 323 -4.59 1.50 9.87
C CYS A 323 -4.90 2.07 11.27
N PRO A 324 -3.87 2.38 12.10
CA PRO A 324 -4.08 2.99 13.40
C PRO A 324 -4.55 4.44 13.25
N GLY A 325 -5.45 4.88 14.12
CA GLY A 325 -6.02 6.23 14.05
C GLY A 325 -6.58 6.57 12.67
N GLY A 326 -7.17 5.59 11.98
CA GLY A 326 -7.63 5.70 10.61
C GLY A 326 -9.14 5.60 10.45
N VAL A 327 -9.58 5.45 9.21
CA VAL A 327 -11.00 5.29 8.84
C VAL A 327 -11.13 4.17 7.80
N ILE A 328 -12.31 3.57 7.73
CA ILE A 328 -12.68 2.64 6.67
C ILE A 328 -13.27 3.43 5.49
N ILE A 329 -12.96 3.01 4.27
CA ILE A 329 -13.38 3.64 3.03
C ILE A 329 -14.02 2.64 2.08
N PRO A 330 -14.96 3.07 1.22
CA PRO A 330 -15.43 2.28 0.09
C PRO A 330 -14.36 2.25 -0.99
N ALA A 331 -13.97 1.05 -1.42
CA ALA A 331 -12.84 0.85 -2.35
C ALA A 331 -13.23 0.05 -3.60
N ALA A 332 -14.51 -0.02 -3.93
CA ALA A 332 -14.98 -0.61 -5.18
C ALA A 332 -14.37 0.14 -6.38
N SER A 333 -13.99 -0.60 -7.43
CA SER A 333 -13.44 -0.05 -8.67
C SER A 333 -14.37 -0.23 -9.87
N SER A 334 -15.51 -0.89 -9.68
CA SER A 334 -16.52 -1.10 -10.70
C SER A 334 -17.91 -0.95 -10.10
N PRO A 335 -18.90 -0.47 -10.87
CA PRO A 335 -20.30 -0.50 -10.48
C PRO A 335 -20.77 -1.93 -10.20
N GLY A 336 -21.69 -2.11 -9.25
CA GLY A 336 -22.23 -3.42 -8.90
C GLY A 336 -21.34 -4.26 -7.98
N GLU A 337 -20.29 -3.68 -7.46
CA GLU A 337 -19.35 -4.32 -6.52
C GLU A 337 -19.26 -3.52 -5.22
N MET A 338 -19.00 -4.19 -4.12
CA MET A 338 -18.64 -3.61 -2.85
C MET A 338 -17.26 -4.10 -2.46
N VAL A 339 -16.42 -3.21 -2.02
CA VAL A 339 -15.11 -3.49 -1.42
C VAL A 339 -14.84 -2.43 -0.37
N VAL A 340 -14.34 -2.82 0.78
CA VAL A 340 -13.87 -1.87 1.79
C VAL A 340 -12.36 -1.96 1.98
N ASN A 341 -11.76 -0.83 2.32
CA ASN A 341 -10.36 -0.75 2.68
C ASN A 341 -10.18 0.29 3.80
N GLY A 342 -8.95 0.56 4.22
CA GLY A 342 -8.65 1.54 5.27
C GLY A 342 -7.59 2.53 4.86
N MET A 343 -7.68 3.71 5.44
CA MET A 343 -6.65 4.76 5.33
C MET A 343 -6.42 5.44 6.66
N SER A 344 -5.27 6.08 6.82
CA SER A 344 -4.97 6.93 7.98
C SER A 344 -4.36 8.25 7.54
N PRO A 345 -4.70 9.37 8.20
CA PRO A 345 -3.97 10.61 8.04
C PRO A 345 -2.56 10.50 8.63
N SER A 346 -1.68 11.42 8.27
CA SER A 346 -0.28 11.43 8.73
C SER A 346 -0.14 11.47 10.25
N ASN A 347 -1.07 12.14 10.95
CA ASN A 347 -1.10 12.22 12.41
C ASN A 347 -1.81 11.02 13.08
N ARG A 348 -2.45 10.12 12.29
CA ARG A 348 -3.21 8.96 12.80
C ARG A 348 -4.17 9.34 13.95
N GLY A 349 -4.85 10.50 13.79
CA GLY A 349 -5.56 11.20 14.88
C GLY A 349 -7.01 10.81 15.08
N THR A 350 -7.58 9.85 14.36
CA THR A 350 -8.97 9.45 14.57
C THR A 350 -9.11 8.55 15.81
N LYS A 351 -10.34 8.39 16.28
CA LYS A 351 -10.63 7.51 17.43
C LYS A 351 -10.72 6.02 17.06
N TRP A 352 -10.46 5.66 15.81
CA TRP A 352 -10.65 4.33 15.27
C TRP A 352 -9.31 3.67 14.90
N ALA A 353 -9.27 2.36 15.04
CA ALA A 353 -8.23 1.48 14.53
C ALA A 353 -8.89 0.44 13.64
N ASN A 354 -8.45 0.27 12.40
CA ASN A 354 -9.04 -0.72 11.52
C ASN A 354 -7.99 -1.58 10.81
N SER A 355 -8.37 -2.79 10.41
CA SER A 355 -7.50 -3.75 9.73
C SER A 355 -8.32 -4.70 8.88
N GLY A 356 -7.85 -5.06 7.71
CA GLY A 356 -8.31 -6.27 7.05
C GLY A 356 -8.01 -7.47 7.96
N MET A 357 -8.98 -8.36 8.12
CA MET A 357 -8.81 -9.65 8.78
C MET A 357 -9.16 -10.71 7.76
N VAL A 358 -8.13 -11.39 7.27
CA VAL A 358 -8.22 -12.16 6.03
C VAL A 358 -7.71 -13.58 6.20
N VAL A 359 -8.21 -14.46 5.35
CA VAL A 359 -7.82 -15.86 5.21
C VAL A 359 -7.11 -16.03 3.88
N GLU A 360 -5.98 -16.70 3.90
CA GLU A 360 -5.28 -17.15 2.70
C GLU A 360 -6.18 -18.07 1.86
N VAL A 361 -6.28 -17.77 0.57
CA VAL A 361 -7.00 -18.57 -0.44
C VAL A 361 -6.02 -18.85 -1.58
N LEU A 362 -5.75 -20.12 -1.80
CA LEU A 362 -4.82 -20.58 -2.83
C LEU A 362 -5.59 -20.99 -4.10
N PRO A 363 -4.94 -21.04 -5.27
CA PRO A 363 -5.58 -21.45 -6.50
C PRO A 363 -6.28 -22.81 -6.45
N GLU A 364 -5.78 -23.74 -5.67
CA GLU A 364 -6.38 -25.06 -5.46
C GLU A 364 -7.65 -25.04 -4.57
N ASP A 365 -7.94 -23.94 -3.88
CA ASP A 365 -9.17 -23.76 -3.12
C ASP A 365 -10.36 -23.31 -4.00
N VAL A 366 -10.09 -22.95 -5.26
CA VAL A 366 -11.10 -22.49 -6.23
C VAL A 366 -11.13 -23.40 -7.44
N GLU A 367 -12.29 -23.97 -7.75
CA GLU A 367 -12.47 -24.94 -8.84
C GLU A 367 -12.14 -24.36 -10.23
N GLY A 368 -11.65 -25.24 -11.11
CA GLY A 368 -11.34 -24.94 -12.51
C GLY A 368 -9.85 -24.65 -12.74
N ASP A 369 -9.48 -24.56 -14.00
CA ASP A 369 -8.12 -24.33 -14.53
C ASP A 369 -7.96 -22.95 -15.19
N ASP A 370 -9.04 -22.16 -15.30
CA ASP A 370 -9.01 -20.80 -15.83
C ASP A 370 -7.99 -19.94 -15.06
N PRO A 371 -6.99 -19.32 -15.72
CA PRO A 371 -6.04 -18.44 -15.05
C PRO A 371 -6.69 -17.24 -14.36
N LEU A 372 -7.90 -16.86 -14.72
CA LEU A 372 -8.67 -15.77 -14.11
C LEU A 372 -9.61 -16.24 -12.98
N ARG A 373 -9.64 -17.55 -12.63
CA ARG A 373 -10.60 -18.07 -11.62
C ARG A 373 -10.52 -17.36 -10.26
N MET A 374 -9.31 -16.95 -9.84
CA MET A 374 -9.15 -16.21 -8.59
C MET A 374 -9.71 -14.78 -8.67
N MET A 375 -9.64 -14.14 -9.83
CA MET A 375 -10.27 -12.85 -10.11
C MET A 375 -11.82 -12.98 -10.09
N HIS A 376 -12.34 -14.03 -10.71
CA HIS A 376 -13.78 -14.30 -10.71
C HIS A 376 -14.27 -14.62 -9.29
N PHE A 377 -13.51 -15.36 -8.50
CA PHE A 377 -13.81 -15.63 -7.10
C PHE A 377 -13.91 -14.35 -6.25
N GLN A 378 -12.97 -13.42 -6.39
CA GLN A 378 -13.06 -12.10 -5.75
C GLN A 378 -14.35 -11.38 -6.16
N GLN A 379 -14.62 -11.31 -7.47
CA GLN A 379 -15.74 -10.58 -8.02
C GLN A 379 -17.10 -11.13 -7.53
N GLN A 380 -17.24 -12.44 -7.43
CA GLN A 380 -18.45 -13.07 -6.88
C GLN A 380 -18.73 -12.67 -5.43
N ILE A 381 -17.68 -12.54 -4.60
CA ILE A 381 -17.84 -12.10 -3.22
C ILE A 381 -18.24 -10.63 -3.18
N GLU A 382 -17.55 -9.77 -3.92
CA GLU A 382 -17.82 -8.32 -3.99
C GLU A 382 -19.26 -8.04 -4.46
N GLN A 383 -19.75 -8.76 -5.47
CA GLN A 383 -21.14 -8.68 -5.96
C GLN A 383 -22.15 -9.18 -4.93
N ARG A 384 -21.84 -10.26 -4.19
CA ARG A 384 -22.71 -10.78 -3.11
C ARG A 384 -22.89 -9.74 -2.02
N PHE A 385 -21.82 -9.09 -1.58
CA PHE A 385 -21.89 -8.03 -0.57
C PHE A 385 -22.63 -6.79 -1.08
N PHE A 386 -22.45 -6.41 -2.34
CA PHE A 386 -23.20 -5.33 -2.98
C PHE A 386 -24.69 -5.63 -3.07
N ASN A 387 -25.08 -6.85 -3.43
CA ASN A 387 -26.48 -7.26 -3.47
C ASN A 387 -27.13 -7.26 -2.08
N GLU A 388 -26.42 -7.75 -1.04
CA GLU A 388 -26.88 -7.71 0.36
C GLU A 388 -27.07 -6.27 0.86
N SER A 389 -26.29 -5.33 0.39
CA SER A 389 -26.42 -3.91 0.74
C SER A 389 -27.64 -3.20 0.11
N GLY A 390 -28.47 -3.90 -0.62
CA GLY A 390 -29.55 -3.32 -1.40
C GLY A 390 -29.05 -2.50 -2.59
N GLN A 391 -27.94 -2.93 -3.20
CA GLN A 391 -27.27 -2.30 -4.34
C GLN A 391 -26.76 -0.88 -4.03
N SER A 392 -26.20 -0.71 -2.85
CA SER A 392 -25.62 0.54 -2.38
C SER A 392 -24.22 0.34 -1.82
N GLN A 393 -23.56 1.40 -1.41
CA GLN A 393 -22.29 1.32 -0.68
C GLN A 393 -22.49 1.33 0.85
N ASN A 394 -23.73 1.20 1.36
CA ASN A 394 -23.99 1.01 2.79
C ASN A 394 -23.61 -0.43 3.18
N ALA A 395 -22.51 -0.61 3.92
CA ALA A 395 -21.88 -1.92 4.06
C ALA A 395 -22.61 -2.84 5.06
N PRO A 396 -22.80 -4.13 4.71
CA PRO A 396 -23.16 -5.17 5.66
C PRO A 396 -22.16 -5.20 6.81
N ALA A 397 -22.64 -5.31 8.05
CA ALA A 397 -21.79 -5.33 9.22
C ALA A 397 -22.29 -6.28 10.32
N GLN A 398 -21.36 -6.81 11.11
CA GLN A 398 -21.65 -7.71 12.22
C GLN A 398 -20.69 -7.45 13.38
N ARG A 399 -21.18 -7.48 14.63
CA ARG A 399 -20.28 -7.43 15.79
C ARG A 399 -19.32 -8.61 15.76
N MET A 400 -18.09 -8.39 16.12
CA MET A 400 -17.06 -9.44 16.18
C MET A 400 -17.50 -10.62 17.07
N THR A 401 -18.06 -10.34 18.25
CA THR A 401 -18.56 -11.38 19.17
C THR A 401 -19.75 -12.15 18.62
N ASP A 402 -20.65 -11.51 17.86
CA ASP A 402 -21.81 -12.16 17.26
C ASP A 402 -21.40 -12.99 16.03
N PHE A 403 -20.43 -12.52 15.24
CA PHE A 403 -19.83 -13.29 14.16
C PHE A 403 -19.20 -14.59 14.69
N VAL A 404 -18.39 -14.50 15.75
CA VAL A 404 -17.78 -15.68 16.38
C VAL A 404 -18.83 -16.64 16.92
N ALA A 405 -19.89 -16.12 17.53
CA ALA A 405 -21.00 -16.92 18.05
C ALA A 405 -21.99 -17.44 16.98
N GLY A 406 -21.81 -17.02 15.70
CA GLY A 406 -22.71 -17.43 14.60
C GLY A 406 -24.13 -16.92 14.74
N ARG A 407 -24.35 -15.72 15.27
CA ARG A 407 -25.69 -15.15 15.51
C ARG A 407 -25.82 -13.73 14.95
N PRO A 408 -27.05 -13.26 14.64
CA PRO A 408 -27.25 -11.89 14.16
C PRO A 408 -26.90 -10.85 15.22
N SER A 409 -26.41 -9.71 14.80
CA SER A 409 -26.20 -8.54 15.66
C SER A 409 -27.50 -7.74 15.79
N ARG A 410 -27.95 -7.49 17.02
CA ARG A 410 -29.15 -6.68 17.30
C ARG A 410 -28.90 -5.18 17.12
N SER A 411 -27.66 -4.75 17.31
CA SER A 411 -27.20 -3.37 17.16
C SER A 411 -25.73 -3.36 16.81
N LEU A 412 -25.27 -2.33 16.15
CA LEU A 412 -23.87 -2.12 15.75
C LEU A 412 -23.27 -0.94 16.53
N PRO A 413 -21.97 -0.98 16.87
CA PRO A 413 -21.25 0.20 17.34
C PRO A 413 -21.23 1.32 16.29
N SER A 414 -20.86 2.54 16.71
CA SER A 414 -20.54 3.61 15.76
C SER A 414 -19.33 3.23 14.92
N THR A 415 -19.26 3.72 13.68
CA THR A 415 -18.20 3.40 12.73
C THR A 415 -17.57 4.66 12.13
N SER A 416 -16.39 4.51 11.56
CA SER A 416 -15.75 5.53 10.71
C SER A 416 -16.22 5.47 9.25
N PHE A 417 -16.91 4.43 8.83
CA PHE A 417 -17.30 4.20 7.43
C PHE A 417 -18.41 5.17 7.00
N ALA A 418 -18.05 6.14 6.15
CA ALA A 418 -18.92 7.27 5.79
C ALA A 418 -20.22 6.87 5.07
N PRO A 419 -20.25 5.86 4.16
CA PRO A 419 -21.52 5.44 3.54
C PRO A 419 -22.53 4.80 4.50
N GLY A 420 -22.11 4.49 5.74
CA GLY A 420 -22.94 3.84 6.74
C GLY A 420 -22.88 2.31 6.71
N ILE A 421 -23.41 1.70 7.76
CA ILE A 421 -23.45 0.24 7.93
C ILE A 421 -24.83 -0.21 8.34
N HIS A 422 -25.19 -1.46 8.01
CA HIS A 422 -26.41 -2.10 8.48
C HIS A 422 -26.12 -3.52 9.03
N PRO A 423 -26.90 -4.01 9.99
CA PRO A 423 -26.74 -5.37 10.52
C PRO A 423 -26.99 -6.43 9.45
N ALA A 424 -26.02 -7.33 9.26
CA ALA A 424 -26.12 -8.46 8.35
C ALA A 424 -25.36 -9.68 8.89
N ARG A 425 -25.61 -10.86 8.32
CA ARG A 425 -24.93 -12.11 8.66
C ARG A 425 -23.67 -12.28 7.81
N ILE A 426 -22.60 -11.50 8.11
CA ILE A 426 -21.30 -11.60 7.40
C ILE A 426 -20.77 -13.04 7.43
N ASP A 427 -21.02 -13.76 8.52
CA ASP A 427 -20.65 -15.17 8.67
C ASP A 427 -21.37 -16.11 7.67
N GLN A 428 -22.43 -15.66 7.02
CA GLN A 428 -23.16 -16.38 5.95
C GLN A 428 -22.92 -15.77 4.56
N LEU A 429 -22.51 -14.51 4.48
CA LEU A 429 -22.16 -13.84 3.23
C LEU A 429 -20.80 -14.30 2.68
N LEU A 430 -19.83 -14.52 3.55
CA LEU A 430 -18.55 -15.10 3.17
C LEU A 430 -18.71 -16.59 2.80
N PRO A 431 -17.89 -17.11 1.90
CA PRO A 431 -17.75 -18.55 1.69
C PRO A 431 -17.47 -19.27 3.02
N GLU A 432 -18.15 -20.42 3.25
CA GLU A 432 -18.08 -21.14 4.53
C GLU A 432 -16.64 -21.42 5.00
N PRO A 433 -15.70 -21.89 4.16
CA PRO A 433 -14.34 -22.15 4.60
C PRO A 433 -13.61 -20.88 5.11
N ILE A 434 -13.90 -19.70 4.55
CA ILE A 434 -13.34 -18.42 4.97
C ILE A 434 -13.97 -17.99 6.30
N SER A 435 -15.30 -18.01 6.38
CA SER A 435 -16.05 -17.64 7.58
C SER A 435 -15.63 -18.49 8.79
N ARG A 436 -15.54 -19.80 8.62
CA ARG A 436 -15.13 -20.75 9.66
C ARG A 436 -13.69 -20.50 10.14
N ARG A 437 -12.76 -20.25 9.22
CA ARG A 437 -11.36 -19.96 9.56
C ARG A 437 -11.22 -18.61 10.27
N LEU A 438 -11.93 -17.58 9.83
CA LEU A 438 -11.96 -16.28 10.51
C LEU A 438 -12.49 -16.40 11.93
N ARG A 439 -13.57 -17.16 12.14
CA ARG A 439 -14.17 -17.39 13.47
C ARG A 439 -13.15 -17.99 14.42
N LYS A 440 -12.51 -19.10 14.03
CA LYS A 440 -11.45 -19.75 14.82
C LYS A 440 -10.24 -18.83 15.02
N GLY A 441 -9.85 -18.06 13.99
CA GLY A 441 -8.77 -17.08 14.08
C GLY A 441 -9.04 -15.99 15.11
N PHE A 442 -10.27 -15.46 15.15
CA PHE A 442 -10.67 -14.45 16.14
C PHE A 442 -10.68 -15.00 17.58
N GLU A 443 -11.10 -16.23 17.78
CA GLU A 443 -11.02 -16.90 19.08
C GLU A 443 -9.56 -17.01 19.55
N GLU A 444 -8.65 -17.38 18.65
CA GLU A 444 -7.23 -17.46 18.94
C GLU A 444 -6.59 -16.10 19.21
N PHE A 445 -6.95 -15.08 18.45
CA PHE A 445 -6.48 -13.72 18.69
C PHE A 445 -6.96 -13.18 20.05
N GLY A 446 -8.23 -13.49 20.41
CA GLY A 446 -8.77 -13.16 21.73
C GLY A 446 -8.03 -13.86 22.89
N ARG A 447 -7.56 -15.11 22.66
CA ARG A 447 -6.73 -15.85 23.64
C ARG A 447 -5.32 -15.28 23.75
N LYS A 448 -4.68 -14.96 22.61
CA LYS A 448 -3.33 -14.37 22.54
C LYS A 448 -3.29 -12.94 23.10
N GLN A 449 -4.34 -12.17 22.86
CA GLN A 449 -4.48 -10.80 23.32
C GLN A 449 -5.85 -10.57 23.96
N ARG A 450 -5.91 -10.81 25.28
CA ARG A 450 -7.17 -10.70 26.05
C ARG A 450 -7.78 -9.30 25.89
N GLY A 451 -9.03 -9.25 25.47
CA GLY A 451 -9.77 -8.01 25.19
C GLY A 451 -9.81 -7.61 23.71
N PHE A 452 -9.04 -8.26 22.83
CA PHE A 452 -9.09 -8.02 21.38
C PHE A 452 -10.44 -8.48 20.79
N LEU A 453 -10.89 -9.69 21.14
CA LEU A 453 -12.24 -10.15 20.84
C LEU A 453 -13.22 -9.50 21.82
N CYS A 454 -13.98 -8.50 21.35
CA CYS A 454 -14.88 -7.71 22.17
C CYS A 454 -16.14 -7.28 21.42
N ALA A 455 -17.14 -6.80 22.16
CA ALA A 455 -18.41 -6.34 21.61
C ALA A 455 -18.33 -4.95 20.94
N ASP A 456 -17.29 -4.19 21.21
CA ASP A 456 -17.04 -2.86 20.62
C ASP A 456 -16.36 -2.96 19.24
N ALA A 457 -15.94 -4.17 18.85
CA ALA A 457 -15.36 -4.43 17.55
C ALA A 457 -16.43 -4.80 16.52
N THR A 458 -16.31 -4.22 15.32
CA THR A 458 -17.26 -4.42 14.22
C THR A 458 -16.53 -4.93 12.98
N LEU A 459 -17.10 -5.97 12.35
CA LEU A 459 -16.73 -6.44 11.03
C LEU A 459 -17.59 -5.71 10.00
N ILE A 460 -16.97 -5.20 8.95
CA ILE A 460 -17.62 -4.32 7.96
C ILE A 460 -17.21 -4.75 6.57
N GLY A 461 -18.20 -4.96 5.68
CA GLY A 461 -18.02 -5.28 4.27
C GLY A 461 -17.13 -6.50 4.02
N ASP A 462 -16.53 -6.51 2.85
CA ASP A 462 -15.57 -7.50 2.39
C ASP A 462 -14.21 -6.86 2.08
N GLU A 463 -13.14 -7.55 2.43
CA GLU A 463 -11.76 -7.24 2.07
C GLU A 463 -11.25 -8.33 1.14
N THR A 464 -11.29 -8.10 -0.17
CA THR A 464 -10.93 -9.08 -1.19
C THR A 464 -9.68 -8.70 -1.96
N ARG A 465 -9.34 -7.39 -2.01
CA ARG A 465 -8.28 -6.86 -2.86
C ARG A 465 -6.96 -6.70 -2.13
N THR A 466 -6.50 -7.80 -1.52
CA THR A 466 -5.25 -7.84 -0.76
C THR A 466 -4.00 -8.00 -1.63
N SER A 467 -4.16 -8.58 -2.83
CA SER A 467 -3.10 -8.76 -3.83
C SER A 467 -3.70 -9.06 -5.20
N ALA A 468 -2.87 -9.02 -6.25
CA ALA A 468 -3.29 -9.45 -7.58
C ALA A 468 -3.75 -10.91 -7.57
N PRO A 469 -4.91 -11.23 -8.20
CA PRO A 469 -5.42 -12.59 -8.31
C PRO A 469 -4.73 -13.41 -9.41
N VAL A 470 -3.85 -12.76 -10.16
CA VAL A 470 -3.08 -13.37 -11.26
C VAL A 470 -1.61 -13.01 -11.15
N ARG A 471 -0.78 -13.79 -11.81
CA ARG A 471 0.59 -13.44 -12.16
C ARG A 471 0.71 -13.37 -13.68
N VAL A 472 1.44 -12.36 -14.17
CA VAL A 472 1.84 -12.25 -15.57
C VAL A 472 3.29 -12.74 -15.66
N PRO A 473 3.57 -13.96 -16.16
CA PRO A 473 4.92 -14.53 -16.19
C PRO A 473 5.91 -13.65 -16.96
N ARG A 474 7.10 -13.51 -16.38
CA ARG A 474 8.22 -12.78 -16.98
C ARG A 474 9.53 -13.47 -16.62
N ASP A 475 10.51 -13.35 -17.48
CA ASP A 475 11.86 -13.84 -17.24
C ASP A 475 12.47 -13.22 -15.96
N GLY A 476 13.18 -14.00 -15.18
CA GLY A 476 13.66 -13.58 -13.86
C GLY A 476 14.81 -12.56 -13.90
N GLU A 477 15.59 -12.53 -14.99
CA GLU A 477 16.76 -11.68 -15.17
C GLU A 477 16.43 -10.46 -16.02
N THR A 478 15.87 -10.66 -17.20
CA THR A 478 15.55 -9.59 -18.16
C THR A 478 14.23 -8.88 -17.85
N LEU A 479 13.38 -9.45 -17.00
CA LEU A 479 12.05 -8.96 -16.63
C LEU A 479 11.07 -8.80 -17.82
N VAL A 480 11.43 -9.31 -18.98
CA VAL A 480 10.58 -9.31 -20.18
C VAL A 480 9.49 -10.37 -20.03
N SER A 481 8.28 -10.06 -20.49
CA SER A 481 7.19 -11.04 -20.57
C SER A 481 7.64 -12.29 -21.36
N GLU A 482 7.31 -13.47 -20.84
CA GLU A 482 7.57 -14.74 -21.54
C GLU A 482 6.81 -14.86 -22.86
N SER A 483 5.75 -14.08 -23.03
CA SER A 483 4.87 -14.14 -24.22
C SER A 483 5.14 -13.04 -25.26
N ILE A 484 5.68 -11.88 -24.85
CA ILE A 484 5.84 -10.71 -25.72
C ILE A 484 7.17 -10.02 -25.42
N ALA A 485 8.06 -10.00 -26.42
CA ALA A 485 9.33 -9.27 -26.30
C ALA A 485 9.09 -7.74 -26.22
N GLY A 486 9.75 -7.07 -25.27
CA GLY A 486 9.62 -5.63 -25.02
C GLY A 486 8.44 -5.23 -24.13
N LEU A 487 7.59 -6.18 -23.69
CA LEU A 487 6.60 -5.97 -22.64
C LEU A 487 7.22 -6.34 -21.30
N TYR A 488 7.10 -5.45 -20.30
CA TYR A 488 7.63 -5.61 -18.95
C TYR A 488 6.48 -5.63 -17.94
N PRO A 489 5.94 -6.81 -17.56
CA PRO A 489 4.94 -6.94 -16.50
C PRO A 489 5.53 -6.46 -15.18
N CYS A 490 4.92 -5.45 -14.53
CA CYS A 490 5.53 -4.72 -13.44
C CYS A 490 4.61 -4.56 -12.22
N GLY A 491 5.20 -4.60 -11.06
CA GLY A 491 4.58 -4.22 -9.81
C GLY A 491 3.53 -5.21 -9.29
N GLU A 492 2.55 -4.67 -8.58
CA GLU A 492 1.53 -5.47 -7.90
C GLU A 492 0.55 -6.11 -8.89
N GLY A 493 0.17 -5.40 -9.96
CA GLY A 493 -0.74 -5.92 -10.99
C GLY A 493 -0.18 -7.14 -11.72
N ALA A 494 1.12 -7.20 -11.92
CA ALA A 494 1.78 -8.35 -12.51
C ALA A 494 2.09 -9.48 -11.49
N GLY A 495 1.76 -9.29 -10.20
CA GLY A 495 1.94 -10.30 -9.16
C GLY A 495 3.32 -10.33 -8.51
N TYR A 496 4.16 -9.31 -8.70
CA TYR A 496 5.55 -9.26 -8.19
C TYR A 496 5.76 -8.32 -7.01
N ALA A 497 4.77 -7.53 -6.63
CA ALA A 497 4.82 -6.64 -5.48
C ALA A 497 3.57 -6.80 -4.59
N GLY A 498 3.58 -6.20 -3.41
CA GLY A 498 2.45 -6.23 -2.47
C GLY A 498 2.45 -4.99 -1.57
N GLY A 499 2.73 -3.81 -2.13
CA GLY A 499 2.72 -2.53 -1.42
C GLY A 499 3.62 -1.49 -2.08
N ILE A 500 3.55 -0.25 -1.61
CA ILE A 500 4.16 0.94 -2.22
C ILE A 500 5.65 0.75 -2.53
N VAL A 501 6.46 0.41 -1.50
CA VAL A 501 7.92 0.30 -1.67
C VAL A 501 8.32 -0.86 -2.57
N SER A 502 7.68 -2.02 -2.44
CA SER A 502 7.99 -3.18 -3.29
C SER A 502 7.58 -2.94 -4.75
N ALA A 503 6.48 -2.21 -4.99
CA ALA A 503 6.06 -1.80 -6.32
C ALA A 503 7.04 -0.77 -6.93
N ALA A 504 7.48 0.21 -6.14
CA ALA A 504 8.48 1.19 -6.54
C ALA A 504 9.81 0.53 -6.96
N ILE A 505 10.32 -0.40 -6.13
CA ILE A 505 11.56 -1.16 -6.45
C ILE A 505 11.40 -1.97 -7.74
N ASP A 506 10.26 -2.63 -7.92
CA ASP A 506 10.00 -3.41 -9.13
C ASP A 506 9.87 -2.52 -10.37
N GLY A 507 9.30 -1.32 -10.20
CA GLY A 507 9.25 -0.27 -11.23
C GLY A 507 10.64 0.17 -11.68
N GLU A 508 11.56 0.47 -10.74
CA GLU A 508 12.94 0.81 -11.08
C GLU A 508 13.66 -0.34 -11.81
N ARG A 509 13.46 -1.58 -11.37
CA ARG A 509 14.07 -2.75 -12.03
C ARG A 509 13.57 -2.94 -13.47
N CYS A 510 12.26 -2.82 -13.70
CA CYS A 510 11.69 -2.91 -15.04
C CYS A 510 12.17 -1.74 -15.93
N ALA A 511 12.34 -0.55 -15.35
CA ALA A 511 12.89 0.61 -16.05
C ALA A 511 14.35 0.39 -16.47
N ASP A 512 15.19 -0.19 -15.60
CA ASP A 512 16.56 -0.55 -15.94
C ASP A 512 16.60 -1.54 -17.11
N ALA A 513 15.82 -2.60 -17.06
CA ALA A 513 15.76 -3.62 -18.11
C ALA A 513 15.24 -3.04 -19.45
N ALA A 514 14.22 -2.16 -19.40
CA ALA A 514 13.71 -1.48 -20.57
C ALA A 514 14.73 -0.51 -21.18
N ALA A 515 15.46 0.24 -20.35
CA ALA A 515 16.50 1.15 -20.79
C ALA A 515 17.68 0.42 -21.45
N ASP A 516 18.13 -0.72 -20.86
CA ASP A 516 19.20 -1.55 -21.45
C ASP A 516 18.82 -2.02 -22.87
N ARG A 517 17.57 -2.46 -23.06
CA ARG A 517 17.07 -2.85 -24.39
C ARG A 517 17.06 -1.68 -25.39
N LEU A 518 16.52 -0.52 -24.96
CA LEU A 518 16.38 0.65 -25.85
C LEU A 518 17.71 1.29 -26.24
N GLN A 519 18.75 1.13 -25.40
CA GLN A 519 20.10 1.66 -25.65
C GLN A 519 21.00 0.68 -26.40
N SER A 520 20.60 -0.61 -26.47
CA SER A 520 21.33 -1.65 -27.22
C SER A 520 20.91 -1.78 -28.68
N ASN A 521 19.79 -1.16 -29.06
CA ASN A 521 19.25 -1.10 -30.44
C ASN A 521 19.64 0.23 -31.10
#